data_a0cd7a12652877118b3532bee8c0dcb4
#
_entry.id   a0cd7a12652877118b3532bee8c0dcb4
#
_cell.length_a   1.000
_cell.length_b   1.000
_cell.length_c   1.000
_cell.angle_alpha   90.00
_cell.angle_beta   90.00
_cell.angle_gamma   90.00
#
_symmetry.space_group_name_H-M   'P 1'
#
loop_
_entity.id
_entity.type
_entity.pdbx_description
1 polymer ?
#
loop_
_entity_poly.entity_id
_entity_poly.type
_entity_poly.pdbx_seq_one_letter_code
_entity_poly.pdbx_strand_id
1 'polypeptide(L)'
;MINIDIFDGGRIVTYGTAVADSVLFEKIHFNFPTEWDGFAKTAVFTNGETKISVVLNENGKLCTGENECCIPHEVIKAPAFTVSVFGVSGDKRATTQIAQVSVKPSGYGEGATPAEPTPTEYEQLAAIADSAEQLAQSVRTDADSGAFKGDKGDKGDKGDKGDAFTYSDFTAEQLAALK
;
A
#
# COMPACT_ATOMS: atom_id res chain seq x y z
N MET A 1 4.45 -12.07 16.01
CA MET A 1 4.96 -11.07 15.04
C MET A 1 6.40 -10.75 15.42
N ILE A 2 7.30 -10.79 14.47
CA ILE A 2 8.71 -10.45 14.63
C ILE A 2 8.89 -9.00 14.18
N ASN A 3 9.63 -8.19 14.94
CA ASN A 3 9.93 -6.81 14.58
C ASN A 3 11.40 -6.69 14.22
N ILE A 4 11.69 -5.92 13.19
CA ILE A 4 13.04 -5.62 12.72
C ILE A 4 13.20 -4.11 12.65
N ASP A 5 14.13 -3.58 13.44
CA ASP A 5 14.51 -2.18 13.37
C ASP A 5 15.73 -2.01 12.47
N ILE A 6 15.60 -1.14 11.48
CA ILE A 6 16.67 -0.77 10.56
C ILE A 6 17.11 0.64 10.93
N PHE A 7 18.41 0.80 11.13
CA PHE A 7 19.04 2.05 11.53
C PHE A 7 19.89 2.60 10.38
N ASP A 8 20.27 3.85 10.50
CA ASP A 8 21.18 4.51 9.58
C ASP A 8 22.44 3.65 9.33
N GLY A 9 22.92 3.66 8.09
CA GLY A 9 24.02 2.80 7.67
C GLY A 9 23.67 1.32 7.52
N GLY A 10 22.38 0.96 7.51
CA GLY A 10 21.92 -0.41 7.25
C GLY A 10 22.10 -1.39 8.40
N ARG A 11 22.39 -0.91 9.62
CA ARG A 11 22.41 -1.75 10.82
C ARG A 11 20.99 -2.28 11.10
N ILE A 12 20.88 -3.55 11.48
CA ILE A 12 19.60 -4.21 11.67
C ILE A 12 19.57 -4.92 13.04
N VAL A 13 18.45 -4.83 13.73
CA VAL A 13 18.19 -5.50 15.01
C VAL A 13 16.85 -6.22 14.94
N THR A 14 16.82 -7.48 15.38
CA THR A 14 15.62 -8.33 15.38
C THR A 14 15.06 -8.53 16.77
N TYR A 15 13.73 -8.53 16.88
CA TYR A 15 13.00 -8.81 18.10
C TYR A 15 11.94 -9.88 17.84
N GLY A 16 12.01 -10.97 18.59
CA GLY A 16 11.08 -12.09 18.48
C GLY A 16 11.71 -13.35 17.94
N THR A 17 10.91 -14.39 17.89
CA THR A 17 11.29 -15.72 17.41
C THR A 17 10.18 -16.28 16.54
N ALA A 18 10.50 -17.08 15.55
CA ALA A 18 9.54 -17.85 14.75
C ALA A 18 9.38 -19.27 15.31
N VAL A 19 8.31 -19.95 14.90
CA VAL A 19 8.10 -21.37 15.16
C VAL A 19 8.17 -22.11 13.82
N ALA A 20 8.92 -23.19 13.76
CA ALA A 20 9.09 -24.00 12.55
C ALA A 20 7.75 -24.49 11.99
N ASP A 21 7.72 -24.86 10.72
CA ASP A 21 6.56 -25.45 10.02
C ASP A 21 5.32 -24.56 9.93
N SER A 22 5.44 -23.28 10.29
CA SER A 22 4.36 -22.29 10.14
C SER A 22 4.24 -21.86 8.67
N VAL A 23 3.02 -21.87 8.12
CA VAL A 23 2.71 -21.45 6.74
C VAL A 23 1.78 -20.25 6.77
N LEU A 24 2.17 -19.13 6.15
CA LEU A 24 1.41 -17.88 6.06
C LEU A 24 0.90 -17.34 7.42
N PHE A 25 1.54 -17.73 8.50
CA PHE A 25 1.17 -17.38 9.88
C PHE A 25 2.18 -16.45 10.54
N GLU A 26 3.47 -16.78 10.43
CA GLU A 26 4.52 -15.95 11.01
C GLU A 26 4.75 -14.71 10.16
N LYS A 27 4.66 -13.55 10.81
CA LYS A 27 4.80 -12.25 10.17
C LYS A 27 6.01 -11.50 10.69
N ILE A 28 6.58 -10.69 9.83
CA ILE A 28 7.69 -9.80 10.13
C ILE A 28 7.35 -8.38 9.72
N HIS A 29 7.58 -7.45 10.61
CA HIS A 29 7.41 -6.02 10.39
C HIS A 29 8.77 -5.33 10.41
N PHE A 30 9.02 -4.44 9.45
CA PHE A 30 10.26 -3.70 9.28
C PHE A 30 10.04 -2.23 9.60
N ASN A 31 10.79 -1.71 10.58
CA ASN A 31 10.84 -0.29 10.89
C ASN A 31 12.00 0.34 10.13
N PHE A 32 11.70 1.11 9.10
CA PHE A 32 12.70 1.79 8.28
C PHE A 32 12.91 3.23 8.78
N PRO A 33 14.15 3.75 8.74
CA PRO A 33 14.40 5.16 8.93
C PRO A 33 13.97 5.96 7.69
N THR A 34 13.76 7.26 7.85
CA THR A 34 13.23 8.15 6.79
C THR A 34 14.08 8.20 5.51
N GLU A 35 15.37 7.89 5.60
CA GLU A 35 16.25 7.79 4.41
C GLU A 35 15.87 6.65 3.44
N TRP A 36 14.99 5.74 3.87
CA TRP A 36 14.42 4.67 3.04
C TRP A 36 13.07 5.06 2.42
N ASP A 37 12.60 6.30 2.64
CA ASP A 37 11.37 6.76 2.02
C ASP A 37 11.51 6.84 0.50
N GLY A 38 10.49 6.38 -0.21
CA GLY A 38 10.50 6.34 -1.67
C GLY A 38 11.36 5.22 -2.31
N PHE A 39 11.95 4.31 -1.50
CA PHE A 39 12.60 3.12 -2.03
C PHE A 39 11.61 1.98 -2.22
N ALA A 40 11.65 1.31 -3.36
CA ALA A 40 11.04 0.00 -3.54
C ALA A 40 11.86 -1.04 -2.77
N LYS A 41 11.27 -1.66 -1.76
CA LYS A 41 11.97 -2.50 -0.77
C LYS A 41 11.72 -3.98 -1.01
N THR A 42 12.76 -4.79 -0.87
CA THR A 42 12.66 -6.26 -0.97
C THR A 42 13.38 -6.89 0.22
N ALA A 43 12.67 -7.71 0.96
CA ALA A 43 13.25 -8.55 2.02
C ALA A 43 13.78 -9.85 1.43
N VAL A 44 14.96 -10.26 1.85
CA VAL A 44 15.63 -11.50 1.42
C VAL A 44 15.78 -12.40 2.62
N PHE A 45 15.15 -13.54 2.58
CA PHE A 45 15.17 -14.58 3.60
C PHE A 45 16.07 -15.72 3.16
N THR A 46 16.94 -16.23 4.06
CA THR A 46 17.86 -17.32 3.72
C THR A 46 17.94 -18.33 4.85
N ASN A 47 17.85 -19.61 4.52
CA ASN A 47 18.14 -20.72 5.43
C ASN A 47 18.87 -21.84 4.65
N GLY A 48 20.12 -22.03 4.97
CA GLY A 48 20.99 -22.93 4.19
C GLY A 48 21.10 -22.46 2.74
N GLU A 49 20.78 -23.35 1.80
CA GLU A 49 20.78 -23.06 0.36
C GLU A 49 19.47 -22.38 -0.12
N THR A 50 18.43 -22.41 0.71
CA THR A 50 17.14 -21.80 0.39
C THR A 50 17.21 -20.29 0.55
N LYS A 51 16.96 -19.57 -0.55
CA LYS A 51 16.93 -18.10 -0.57
C LYS A 51 15.66 -17.63 -1.26
N ILE A 52 14.85 -16.82 -0.58
CA ILE A 52 13.56 -16.32 -1.08
C ILE A 52 13.49 -14.82 -0.87
N SER A 53 13.09 -14.10 -1.92
CA SER A 53 12.85 -12.66 -1.89
C SER A 53 11.35 -12.36 -1.78
N VAL A 54 11.00 -11.41 -0.93
CA VAL A 54 9.63 -10.89 -0.79
C VAL A 54 9.65 -9.39 -1.04
N VAL A 55 8.91 -8.97 -2.06
CA VAL A 55 8.72 -7.55 -2.37
C VAL A 55 7.77 -6.94 -1.33
N LEU A 56 8.25 -5.94 -0.58
CA LEU A 56 7.48 -5.25 0.45
C LEU A 56 6.56 -4.21 -0.21
N ASN A 57 5.40 -4.67 -0.65
CA ASN A 57 4.36 -3.84 -1.25
C ASN A 57 3.01 -4.28 -0.68
N GLU A 58 2.23 -3.35 -0.19
CA GLU A 58 0.93 -3.61 0.45
C GLU A 58 -0.07 -4.38 -0.44
N ASN A 59 0.09 -4.31 -1.76
CA ASN A 59 -0.70 -5.07 -2.73
C ASN A 59 -0.11 -6.46 -3.04
N GLY A 60 1.01 -6.83 -2.43
CA GLY A 60 1.66 -8.13 -2.59
C GLY A 60 0.94 -9.23 -1.80
N LYS A 61 0.78 -10.42 -2.38
CA LYS A 61 0.11 -11.56 -1.73
C LYS A 61 0.71 -11.99 -0.38
N LEU A 62 2.00 -11.74 -0.18
CA LEU A 62 2.71 -12.07 1.06
C LEU A 62 2.72 -10.90 2.05
N CYS A 63 2.35 -9.70 1.62
CA CYS A 63 2.31 -8.53 2.47
C CYS A 63 0.94 -8.38 3.13
N THR A 64 0.94 -7.97 4.38
CA THR A 64 -0.27 -7.82 5.20
C THR A 64 -0.44 -6.39 5.71
N GLY A 65 0.47 -5.50 5.27
CA GLY A 65 0.49 -4.08 5.60
C GLY A 65 1.73 -3.40 5.03
N GLU A 66 1.84 -2.11 5.28
CA GLU A 66 3.03 -1.34 4.91
C GLU A 66 4.25 -1.89 5.66
N ASN A 67 5.31 -2.23 4.93
CA ASN A 67 6.55 -2.79 5.46
C ASN A 67 6.37 -4.08 6.31
N GLU A 68 5.29 -4.83 6.08
CA GLU A 68 4.99 -6.08 6.78
C GLU A 68 4.74 -7.21 5.76
N CYS A 69 5.30 -8.39 6.03
CA CYS A 69 5.05 -9.56 5.20
C CYS A 69 5.00 -10.86 6.01
N CYS A 70 4.35 -11.87 5.45
CA CYS A 70 4.50 -13.25 5.92
C CYS A 70 5.90 -13.76 5.59
N ILE A 71 6.50 -14.49 6.53
CA ILE A 71 7.79 -15.13 6.31
C ILE A 71 7.56 -16.36 5.42
N PRO A 72 8.34 -16.56 4.35
CA PRO A 72 8.28 -17.76 3.53
C PRO A 72 8.49 -19.01 4.38
N HIS A 73 7.58 -19.98 4.30
CA HIS A 73 7.61 -21.17 5.14
C HIS A 73 8.83 -22.05 4.90
N GLU A 74 9.40 -22.01 3.69
CA GLU A 74 10.58 -22.79 3.31
C GLU A 74 11.81 -22.44 4.13
N VAL A 75 11.89 -21.20 4.65
CA VAL A 75 13.01 -20.74 5.46
C VAL A 75 12.77 -20.88 6.96
N ILE A 76 11.52 -21.11 7.41
CA ILE A 76 11.18 -21.21 8.84
C ILE A 76 11.56 -22.61 9.36
N LYS A 77 12.87 -22.89 9.38
CA LYS A 77 13.43 -24.15 9.89
C LYS A 77 14.41 -23.87 11.02
N ALA A 78 14.34 -24.71 12.06
CA ALA A 78 15.26 -24.60 13.20
C ALA A 78 16.72 -24.86 12.76
N PRO A 79 17.71 -24.21 13.39
CA PRO A 79 17.57 -23.36 14.58
C PRO A 79 17.32 -21.87 14.26
N ALA A 80 17.53 -21.41 13.03
CA ALA A 80 17.41 -20.01 12.65
C ALA A 80 17.40 -19.83 11.14
N PHE A 81 16.87 -18.72 10.69
CA PHE A 81 17.08 -18.17 9.33
C PHE A 81 17.71 -16.78 9.42
N THR A 82 18.19 -16.30 8.29
CA THR A 82 18.70 -14.93 8.18
C THR A 82 17.80 -14.09 7.30
N VAL A 83 17.77 -12.78 7.56
CA VAL A 83 17.04 -11.80 6.81
C VAL A 83 17.89 -10.56 6.55
N SER A 84 17.75 -9.98 5.38
CA SER A 84 18.30 -8.69 4.99
C SER A 84 17.30 -7.97 4.10
N VAL A 85 17.45 -6.67 3.93
CA VAL A 85 16.60 -5.88 3.02
C VAL A 85 17.48 -5.09 2.06
N PHE A 86 17.06 -5.01 0.82
CA PHE A 86 17.56 -3.99 -0.10
C PHE A 86 16.42 -3.13 -0.63
N GLY A 87 16.74 -1.91 -0.98
CA GLY A 87 15.81 -0.97 -1.58
C GLY A 87 16.43 -0.31 -2.81
N VAL A 88 15.61 0.02 -3.80
CA VAL A 88 16.01 0.69 -5.03
C VAL A 88 15.15 1.93 -5.26
N SER A 89 15.77 3.05 -5.59
CA SER A 89 15.09 4.30 -5.97
C SER A 89 15.92 5.00 -7.07
N GLY A 90 15.44 4.94 -8.31
CA GLY A 90 16.22 5.37 -9.47
C GLY A 90 17.54 4.59 -9.56
N ASP A 91 18.66 5.32 -9.62
CA ASP A 91 20.00 4.73 -9.67
C ASP A 91 20.57 4.38 -8.28
N LYS A 92 19.84 4.67 -7.21
CA LYS A 92 20.29 4.43 -5.83
C LYS A 92 19.88 3.04 -5.36
N ARG A 93 20.77 2.38 -4.62
CA ARG A 93 20.49 1.13 -3.91
C ARG A 93 20.91 1.28 -2.45
N ALA A 94 19.98 1.01 -1.54
CA ALA A 94 20.25 0.86 -0.11
C ALA A 94 20.23 -0.63 0.25
N THR A 95 21.06 -1.05 1.20
CA THR A 95 21.13 -2.43 1.68
C THR A 95 21.33 -2.44 3.19
N THR A 96 20.77 -3.46 3.86
CA THR A 96 21.03 -3.68 5.28
C THR A 96 22.15 -4.72 5.48
N GLN A 97 22.65 -4.78 6.70
CA GLN A 97 23.36 -5.97 7.19
C GLN A 97 22.44 -7.19 7.18
N ILE A 98 23.01 -8.36 7.39
CA ILE A 98 22.26 -9.62 7.57
C ILE A 98 21.95 -9.75 9.07
N ALA A 99 20.67 -9.99 9.39
CA ALA A 99 20.25 -10.31 10.75
C ALA A 99 19.79 -11.75 10.85
N GLN A 100 19.92 -12.33 12.03
CA GLN A 100 19.49 -13.70 12.32
C GLN A 100 18.21 -13.67 13.16
N VAL A 101 17.25 -14.52 12.76
CA VAL A 101 16.01 -14.78 13.51
C VAL A 101 16.03 -16.21 14.01
N SER A 102 15.88 -16.39 15.31
CA SER A 102 15.82 -17.72 15.92
C SER A 102 14.50 -18.41 15.60
N VAL A 103 14.56 -19.71 15.30
CA VAL A 103 13.41 -20.55 15.04
C VAL A 103 13.33 -21.65 16.09
N LYS A 104 12.19 -21.72 16.78
CA LYS A 104 11.92 -22.81 17.73
C LYS A 104 11.29 -24.00 17.01
N PRO A 105 11.60 -25.24 17.42
CA PRO A 105 10.95 -26.43 16.89
C PRO A 105 9.43 -26.35 17.07
N SER A 106 8.69 -26.86 16.09
CA SER A 106 7.23 -27.01 16.18
C SER A 106 6.83 -28.36 16.79
N GLY A 107 5.57 -28.49 17.16
CA GLY A 107 4.94 -29.77 17.49
C GLY A 107 4.27 -30.46 16.29
N TYR A 108 4.45 -29.91 15.08
CA TYR A 108 3.86 -30.42 13.85
C TYR A 108 4.67 -31.62 13.36
N GLY A 109 4.00 -32.78 13.14
CA GLY A 109 4.68 -34.05 12.85
C GLY A 109 5.11 -34.22 11.39
N GLU A 110 6.06 -35.12 11.15
CA GLU A 110 6.44 -35.56 9.80
C GLU A 110 5.24 -36.17 9.05
N GLY A 111 5.10 -35.86 7.75
CA GLY A 111 4.03 -36.39 6.88
C GLY A 111 2.87 -35.43 6.61
N ALA A 112 2.97 -34.19 7.04
CA ALA A 112 2.02 -33.16 6.68
C ALA A 112 2.03 -32.87 5.17
N THR A 113 0.89 -32.43 4.66
CA THR A 113 0.75 -32.03 3.25
C THR A 113 1.74 -30.88 2.97
N PRO A 114 2.60 -30.99 1.95
CA PRO A 114 3.47 -29.89 1.58
C PRO A 114 2.65 -28.64 1.24
N ALA A 115 3.09 -27.48 1.73
CA ALA A 115 2.53 -26.21 1.33
C ALA A 115 2.92 -25.85 -0.10
N GLU A 116 2.11 -25.02 -0.76
CA GLU A 116 2.48 -24.47 -2.06
C GLU A 116 3.77 -23.63 -1.93
N PRO A 117 4.70 -23.69 -2.88
CA PRO A 117 5.89 -22.86 -2.86
C PRO A 117 5.56 -21.38 -2.81
N THR A 118 6.41 -20.62 -2.13
CA THR A 118 6.31 -19.14 -2.14
C THR A 118 6.53 -18.62 -3.55
N PRO A 119 5.67 -17.72 -4.05
CA PRO A 119 5.84 -17.13 -5.37
C PRO A 119 7.21 -16.48 -5.55
N THR A 120 7.79 -16.64 -6.70
CA THR A 120 9.06 -15.99 -7.08
C THR A 120 8.90 -14.47 -7.09
N GLU A 121 9.98 -13.72 -7.01
CA GLU A 121 9.97 -12.25 -7.09
C GLU A 121 9.29 -11.75 -8.37
N TYR A 122 9.51 -12.45 -9.50
CA TYR A 122 8.84 -12.13 -10.76
C TYR A 122 7.33 -12.32 -10.69
N GLU A 123 6.84 -13.43 -10.14
CA GLU A 123 5.42 -13.69 -9.95
C GLU A 123 4.77 -12.68 -9.00
N GLN A 124 5.48 -12.27 -7.96
CA GLN A 124 5.04 -11.23 -7.04
C GLN A 124 4.88 -9.88 -7.75
N LEU A 125 5.87 -9.48 -8.56
CA LEU A 125 5.83 -8.25 -9.34
C LEU A 125 4.72 -8.27 -10.41
N ALA A 126 4.54 -9.39 -11.10
CA ALA A 126 3.46 -9.55 -12.07
C ALA A 126 2.08 -9.39 -11.41
N ALA A 127 1.87 -10.02 -10.24
CA ALA A 127 0.60 -9.89 -9.51
C ALA A 127 0.34 -8.44 -9.03
N ILE A 128 1.37 -7.71 -8.64
CA ILE A 128 1.27 -6.28 -8.27
C ILE A 128 0.89 -5.45 -9.49
N ALA A 129 1.51 -5.70 -10.64
CA ALA A 129 1.20 -4.99 -11.90
C ALA A 129 -0.25 -5.24 -12.34
N ASP A 130 -0.72 -6.49 -12.31
CA ASP A 130 -2.10 -6.86 -12.64
C ASP A 130 -3.11 -6.16 -11.69
N SER A 131 -2.79 -6.09 -10.40
CA SER A 131 -3.64 -5.40 -9.42
C SER A 131 -3.72 -3.89 -9.69
N ALA A 132 -2.60 -3.26 -10.06
CA ALA A 132 -2.55 -1.85 -10.41
C ALA A 132 -3.36 -1.56 -11.70
N GLU A 133 -3.29 -2.44 -12.70
CA GLU A 133 -4.08 -2.31 -13.92
C GLU A 133 -5.58 -2.43 -13.64
N GLN A 134 -6.00 -3.40 -12.85
CA GLN A 134 -7.41 -3.56 -12.42
C GLN A 134 -7.93 -2.32 -11.70
N LEU A 135 -7.14 -1.74 -10.79
CA LEU A 135 -7.51 -0.52 -10.08
C LEU A 135 -7.63 0.66 -11.05
N ALA A 136 -6.72 0.81 -11.98
CA ALA A 136 -6.78 1.87 -12.99
C ALA A 136 -8.01 1.73 -13.91
N GLN A 137 -8.39 0.50 -14.28
CA GLN A 137 -9.60 0.24 -15.04
C GLN A 137 -10.88 0.55 -14.24
N SER A 138 -10.91 0.19 -12.94
CA SER A 138 -12.03 0.54 -12.06
C SER A 138 -12.23 2.06 -11.97
N VAL A 139 -11.17 2.81 -11.71
CA VAL A 139 -11.22 4.28 -11.66
C VAL A 139 -11.71 4.88 -12.98
N ARG A 140 -11.27 4.33 -14.12
CA ARG A 140 -11.74 4.77 -15.43
C ARG A 140 -13.23 4.50 -15.62
N THR A 141 -13.70 3.31 -15.24
CA THR A 141 -15.11 2.92 -15.30
C THR A 141 -15.98 3.84 -14.43
N ASP A 142 -15.51 4.15 -13.22
CA ASP A 142 -16.20 5.05 -12.30
C ASP A 142 -16.28 6.49 -12.86
N ALA A 143 -15.19 6.96 -13.49
CA ALA A 143 -15.16 8.25 -14.16
C ALA A 143 -16.16 8.31 -15.35
N ASP A 144 -16.18 7.26 -16.18
CA ASP A 144 -17.09 7.14 -17.33
C ASP A 144 -18.56 7.03 -16.91
N SER A 145 -18.84 6.36 -15.80
CA SER A 145 -20.18 6.27 -15.19
C SER A 145 -20.66 7.57 -14.56
N GLY A 146 -19.77 8.55 -14.40
CA GLY A 146 -20.06 9.83 -13.78
C GLY A 146 -20.06 9.82 -12.25
N ALA A 147 -19.51 8.77 -11.63
CA ALA A 147 -19.41 8.66 -10.16
C ALA A 147 -18.67 9.85 -9.51
N PHE A 148 -17.78 10.51 -10.25
CA PHE A 148 -17.05 11.70 -9.80
C PHE A 148 -17.72 13.02 -10.19
N LYS A 149 -18.91 13.00 -10.83
CA LYS A 149 -19.66 14.23 -11.10
C LYS A 149 -20.39 14.66 -9.84
N GLY A 150 -20.05 15.81 -9.31
CA GLY A 150 -20.82 16.46 -8.27
C GLY A 150 -22.24 16.79 -8.77
N ASP A 151 -23.17 16.93 -7.84
CA ASP A 151 -24.52 17.39 -8.14
C ASP A 151 -24.50 18.74 -8.86
N LYS A 152 -25.45 18.90 -9.79
CA LYS A 152 -25.62 20.19 -10.45
C LYS A 152 -26.01 21.24 -9.39
N GLY A 153 -25.26 22.32 -9.29
CA GLY A 153 -25.58 23.44 -8.40
C GLY A 153 -27.02 23.89 -8.57
N ASP A 154 -27.63 24.29 -7.47
CA ASP A 154 -29.00 24.80 -7.46
C ASP A 154 -29.17 25.96 -8.43
N LYS A 155 -30.34 26.03 -9.04
CA LYS A 155 -30.71 27.17 -9.89
C LYS A 155 -30.77 28.40 -9.01
N GLY A 156 -30.02 29.45 -9.35
CA GLY A 156 -30.08 30.74 -8.67
C GLY A 156 -31.52 31.25 -8.54
N ASP A 157 -31.80 31.89 -7.43
CA ASP A 157 -33.09 32.48 -7.14
C ASP A 157 -33.54 33.42 -8.27
N LYS A 158 -34.83 33.42 -8.53
CA LYS A 158 -35.42 34.38 -9.47
C LYS A 158 -35.26 35.80 -8.89
N GLY A 159 -34.62 36.69 -9.64
CA GLY A 159 -34.51 38.09 -9.26
C GLY A 159 -35.83 38.69 -8.87
N ASP A 160 -35.80 39.58 -7.89
CA ASP A 160 -36.98 40.28 -7.38
C ASP A 160 -37.73 40.99 -8.52
N LYS A 161 -39.04 40.99 -8.40
CA LYS A 161 -39.87 41.73 -9.34
C LYS A 161 -39.59 43.22 -9.14
N GLY A 162 -39.16 43.91 -10.20
CA GLY A 162 -38.98 45.36 -10.15
C GLY A 162 -40.21 46.06 -9.63
N ASP A 163 -39.99 47.15 -8.91
CA ASP A 163 -41.04 47.96 -8.38
C ASP A 163 -42.04 48.45 -9.47
N ALA A 164 -43.30 48.47 -9.12
CA ALA A 164 -44.29 48.94 -10.04
C ALA A 164 -44.16 50.50 -10.22
N PHE A 165 -44.17 50.94 -11.46
CA PHE A 165 -44.18 52.39 -11.74
C PHE A 165 -45.32 53.06 -11.01
N THR A 166 -44.99 54.11 -10.30
CA THR A 166 -45.93 54.97 -9.62
C THR A 166 -46.02 56.31 -10.34
N TYR A 167 -47.06 57.11 -10.03
CA TYR A 167 -47.27 58.41 -10.66
C TYR A 167 -46.12 59.40 -10.41
N SER A 168 -45.37 59.20 -9.34
CA SER A 168 -44.17 59.97 -8.98
C SER A 168 -42.92 59.66 -9.81
N ASP A 169 -42.91 58.57 -10.56
CA ASP A 169 -41.78 58.15 -11.39
C ASP A 169 -41.79 58.88 -12.77
N PHE A 170 -42.81 59.58 -13.07
CA PHE A 170 -42.94 60.34 -14.30
C PHE A 170 -42.65 61.84 -14.08
N THR A 171 -41.95 62.46 -15.00
CA THR A 171 -41.73 63.92 -14.99
C THR A 171 -43.03 64.64 -15.38
N ALA A 172 -43.09 65.89 -15.03
CA ALA A 172 -44.30 66.78 -15.39
C ALA A 172 -44.54 66.82 -16.91
N GLU A 173 -43.46 66.77 -17.73
CA GLU A 173 -43.52 66.70 -19.19
C GLU A 173 -44.09 65.41 -19.72
N GLN A 174 -43.68 64.30 -19.12
CA GLN A 174 -44.19 62.96 -19.48
C GLN A 174 -45.66 62.80 -19.12
N LEU A 175 -46.05 63.32 -17.97
CA LEU A 175 -47.47 63.37 -17.54
C LEU A 175 -48.32 64.22 -18.42
N ALA A 176 -47.82 65.39 -18.94
CA ALA A 176 -48.48 66.23 -19.86
C ALA A 176 -48.77 65.62 -21.22
N ALA A 177 -47.84 64.72 -21.69
CA ALA A 177 -47.97 63.99 -22.95
C ALA A 177 -48.98 62.83 -22.91
N LEU A 178 -49.48 62.45 -21.73
CA LEU A 178 -50.53 61.42 -21.52
C LEU A 178 -51.93 61.93 -21.47
N LYS A 179 -52.14 63.26 -21.61
CA LYS A 179 -53.43 63.89 -21.75
C LYS A 179 -53.74 64.11 -23.22
#